data_29869424fb0cb9a357f46ab81173aed2
#
_entry.id   29869424fb0cb9a357f46ab81173aed2
#
_cell.length_a   1.000
_cell.length_b   1.000
_cell.length_c   1.000
_cell.angle_alpha   90.00
_cell.angle_beta   90.00
_cell.angle_gamma   90.00
#
_symmetry.space_group_name_H-M   'P 1'
#
loop_
_entity.id
_entity.type
_entity.pdbx_description
1 polymer ?
#
loop_
_entity_poly.entity_id
_entity_poly.type
_entity_poly.pdbx_seq_one_letter_code
_entity_poly.pdbx_strand_id
1 'polypeptide(L)'
;MNIKELYYYHDLVRTKNFSQVASDFNISQPTVTMAIKRLEESFGTTFFMRDRSHHQLTVTSTGLQFDQHVQRIIEELEIAQKELARAKQECISFGLPPIIGSWYFPRFTPALLQAGLLNQLEVVDHGSASLLQLLAKGELDLALLGSLQPFQQPSLRARVIDKAPIRIIVAKDHPLAAFEDGVSFAQAAQYPFITLDDEYIHAQAFCQAAHLARVRPKIVFKTSDVQILKALVANHSGISFLTDLALDDNDGLVALPLTDGSQPEFIISLAARANRLLTPNAQRLWSILETPLYK
;
A
#
# COMPACT_ATOMS: atom_id res chain seq x y z
N MET A 1 0.65 31.14 -17.69
CA MET A 1 0.31 29.68 -17.55
C MET A 1 -0.85 29.53 -16.59
N ASN A 2 -1.90 28.82 -16.98
CA ASN A 2 -3.07 28.54 -16.15
C ASN A 2 -3.12 27.01 -15.91
N ILE A 3 -3.55 26.57 -14.73
CA ILE A 3 -3.68 25.14 -14.38
C ILE A 3 -4.54 24.38 -15.40
N LYS A 4 -5.63 24.97 -15.89
CA LYS A 4 -6.48 24.34 -16.92
C LYS A 4 -5.72 24.04 -18.21
N GLU A 5 -4.72 24.85 -18.56
CA GLU A 5 -3.89 24.62 -19.74
C GLU A 5 -3.05 23.35 -19.62
N LEU A 6 -2.66 22.97 -18.38
CA LEU A 6 -1.94 21.71 -18.12
C LEU A 6 -2.85 20.50 -18.33
N TYR A 7 -4.11 20.55 -17.94
CA TYR A 7 -5.10 19.49 -18.20
C TYR A 7 -5.32 19.34 -19.72
N TYR A 8 -5.52 20.44 -20.44
CA TYR A 8 -5.68 20.38 -21.91
C TYR A 8 -4.44 19.79 -22.59
N TYR A 9 -3.26 20.16 -22.08
CA TYR A 9 -1.99 19.67 -22.58
C TYR A 9 -1.86 18.16 -22.39
N HIS A 10 -2.05 17.67 -21.18
CA HIS A 10 -1.97 16.25 -20.83
C HIS A 10 -2.95 15.41 -21.66
N ASP A 11 -4.19 15.86 -21.75
CA ASP A 11 -5.19 15.16 -22.55
C ASP A 11 -4.87 15.18 -24.05
N LEU A 12 -4.28 16.27 -24.57
CA LEU A 12 -3.81 16.35 -25.97
C LEU A 12 -2.64 15.40 -26.24
N VAL A 13 -1.74 15.19 -25.29
CA VAL A 13 -0.65 14.19 -25.43
C VAL A 13 -1.24 12.79 -25.58
N ARG A 14 -2.29 12.48 -24.83
CA ARG A 14 -2.98 11.18 -24.85
C ARG A 14 -3.82 10.97 -26.10
N THR A 15 -4.68 11.94 -26.46
CA THR A 15 -5.67 11.82 -27.53
C THR A 15 -5.10 12.17 -28.90
N LYS A 16 -4.08 13.02 -28.97
CA LYS A 16 -3.51 13.61 -30.20
C LYS A 16 -4.56 14.27 -31.08
N ASN A 17 -5.63 14.78 -30.49
CA ASN A 17 -6.78 15.34 -31.19
C ASN A 17 -7.34 16.59 -30.50
N PHE A 18 -7.08 17.76 -31.08
CA PHE A 18 -7.55 19.06 -30.54
C PHE A 18 -9.08 19.15 -30.39
N SER A 19 -9.82 18.58 -31.37
CA SER A 19 -11.29 18.62 -31.31
C SER A 19 -11.85 17.71 -30.22
N GLN A 20 -11.20 16.57 -29.97
CA GLN A 20 -11.57 15.68 -28.89
C GLN A 20 -11.36 16.36 -27.54
N VAL A 21 -10.17 16.94 -27.30
CA VAL A 21 -9.88 17.70 -26.07
C VAL A 21 -10.88 18.84 -25.87
N ALA A 22 -11.20 19.59 -26.93
CA ALA A 22 -12.19 20.66 -26.86
C ALA A 22 -13.57 20.16 -26.42
N SER A 23 -13.99 19.01 -26.95
CA SER A 23 -15.24 18.34 -26.57
C SER A 23 -15.22 17.87 -25.11
N ASP A 24 -14.14 17.21 -24.69
CA ASP A 24 -14.00 16.63 -23.33
C ASP A 24 -14.04 17.71 -22.23
N PHE A 25 -13.48 18.90 -22.53
CA PHE A 25 -13.51 20.05 -21.63
C PHE A 25 -14.64 21.06 -21.89
N ASN A 26 -15.54 20.77 -22.82
CA ASN A 26 -16.67 21.64 -23.21
C ASN A 26 -16.24 23.09 -23.54
N ILE A 27 -15.18 23.21 -24.36
CA ILE A 27 -14.63 24.47 -24.85
C ILE A 27 -14.44 24.44 -26.37
N SER A 28 -14.10 25.60 -26.98
CA SER A 28 -13.82 25.66 -28.42
C SER A 28 -12.42 25.12 -28.74
N GLN A 29 -12.26 24.46 -29.88
CA GLN A 29 -10.96 24.00 -30.38
C GLN A 29 -9.92 25.14 -30.51
N PRO A 30 -10.26 26.37 -30.96
CA PRO A 30 -9.33 27.50 -30.90
C PRO A 30 -8.82 27.80 -29.47
N THR A 31 -9.64 27.62 -28.44
CA THR A 31 -9.25 27.81 -27.04
C THR A 31 -8.15 26.84 -26.64
N VAL A 32 -8.27 25.55 -26.99
CA VAL A 32 -7.24 24.54 -26.77
C VAL A 32 -5.96 24.91 -27.53
N THR A 33 -6.08 25.26 -28.82
CA THR A 33 -4.93 25.64 -29.66
C THR A 33 -4.16 26.82 -29.05
N MET A 34 -4.87 27.85 -28.61
CA MET A 34 -4.25 29.02 -27.96
C MET A 34 -3.60 28.69 -26.61
N ALA A 35 -4.20 27.77 -25.85
CA ALA A 35 -3.62 27.30 -24.59
C ALA A 35 -2.28 26.59 -24.82
N ILE A 36 -2.22 25.66 -25.77
CA ILE A 36 -0.99 24.97 -26.13
C ILE A 36 0.07 25.95 -26.64
N LYS A 37 -0.30 26.88 -27.52
CA LYS A 37 0.63 27.88 -28.04
C LYS A 37 1.23 28.75 -26.90
N ARG A 38 0.42 29.18 -25.94
CA ARG A 38 0.91 29.93 -24.77
C ARG A 38 1.90 29.12 -23.91
N LEU A 39 1.65 27.80 -23.77
CA LEU A 39 2.60 26.91 -23.06
C LEU A 39 3.92 26.81 -23.84
N GLU A 40 3.87 26.56 -25.16
CA GLU A 40 5.07 26.49 -26.01
C GLU A 40 5.86 27.81 -26.00
N GLU A 41 5.19 28.96 -26.07
CA GLU A 41 5.81 30.29 -25.95
C GLU A 41 6.43 30.51 -24.57
N SER A 42 5.74 30.11 -23.48
CA SER A 42 6.25 30.27 -22.11
C SER A 42 7.52 29.46 -21.84
N PHE A 43 7.68 28.31 -22.48
CA PHE A 43 8.85 27.44 -22.31
C PHE A 43 9.85 27.54 -23.47
N GLY A 44 9.57 28.37 -24.49
CA GLY A 44 10.45 28.58 -25.64
C GLY A 44 10.72 27.30 -26.43
N THR A 45 9.74 26.37 -26.49
CA THR A 45 9.89 25.08 -27.14
C THR A 45 8.61 24.64 -27.82
N THR A 46 8.71 23.69 -28.75
CA THR A 46 7.57 23.11 -29.45
C THR A 46 7.27 21.74 -28.85
N PHE A 47 6.06 21.54 -28.36
CA PHE A 47 5.62 20.27 -27.78
C PHE A 47 4.92 19.38 -28.78
N PHE A 48 4.28 19.97 -29.80
CA PHE A 48 3.54 19.21 -30.82
C PHE A 48 3.99 19.60 -32.23
N MET A 49 4.12 18.61 -33.10
CA MET A 49 4.38 18.82 -34.55
C MET A 49 3.26 18.18 -35.36
N ARG A 50 2.91 18.83 -36.45
CA ARG A 50 2.01 18.24 -37.47
C ARG A 50 2.85 17.59 -38.55
N ASP A 51 2.67 16.30 -38.72
CA ASP A 51 3.19 15.64 -39.92
C ASP A 51 2.40 16.12 -41.16
N ARG A 52 3.11 16.79 -42.08
CA ARG A 52 2.52 17.33 -43.30
C ARG A 52 2.05 16.25 -44.27
N SER A 53 2.63 15.05 -44.17
CA SER A 53 2.34 13.93 -45.09
C SER A 53 1.15 13.08 -44.62
N HIS A 54 0.91 12.98 -43.30
CA HIS A 54 -0.13 12.09 -42.78
C HIS A 54 -1.21 12.83 -41.96
N HIS A 55 -1.18 14.15 -41.89
CA HIS A 55 -2.09 14.98 -41.05
C HIS A 55 -2.20 14.55 -39.60
N GLN A 56 -1.23 13.79 -39.08
CA GLN A 56 -1.22 13.31 -37.72
C GLN A 56 -0.48 14.28 -36.79
N LEU A 57 -1.06 14.50 -35.60
CA LEU A 57 -0.40 15.23 -34.52
C LEU A 57 0.59 14.30 -33.83
N THR A 58 1.86 14.71 -33.79
CA THR A 58 2.91 13.99 -33.06
C THR A 58 3.41 14.81 -31.89
N VAL A 59 3.71 14.15 -30.78
CA VAL A 59 4.29 14.77 -29.57
C VAL A 59 5.80 14.71 -29.70
N THR A 60 6.49 15.82 -29.46
CA THR A 60 7.96 15.87 -29.49
C THR A 60 8.55 15.17 -28.26
N SER A 61 9.84 14.85 -28.27
CA SER A 61 10.54 14.30 -27.09
C SER A 61 10.47 15.25 -25.89
N THR A 62 10.60 16.57 -26.14
CA THR A 62 10.43 17.61 -25.11
C THR A 62 9.00 17.68 -24.60
N GLY A 63 8.01 17.46 -25.49
CA GLY A 63 6.60 17.33 -25.10
C GLY A 63 6.35 16.13 -24.20
N LEU A 64 6.86 14.94 -24.54
CA LEU A 64 6.71 13.76 -23.68
C LEU A 64 7.40 13.94 -22.32
N GLN A 65 8.58 14.57 -22.29
CA GLN A 65 9.26 14.86 -21.04
C GLN A 65 8.48 15.86 -20.18
N PHE A 66 7.94 16.92 -20.80
CA PHE A 66 7.10 17.90 -20.10
C PHE A 66 5.83 17.26 -19.55
N ASP A 67 5.21 16.33 -20.30
CA ASP A 67 4.01 15.63 -19.85
C ASP A 67 4.21 14.84 -18.55
N GLN A 68 5.37 14.23 -18.35
CA GLN A 68 5.70 13.56 -17.10
C GLN A 68 5.69 14.52 -15.88
N HIS A 69 6.09 15.77 -16.07
CA HIS A 69 6.00 16.80 -15.03
C HIS A 69 4.58 17.28 -14.86
N VAL A 70 3.86 17.51 -15.97
CA VAL A 70 2.45 17.96 -15.97
C VAL A 70 1.58 16.94 -15.24
N GLN A 71 1.74 15.64 -15.52
CA GLN A 71 1.02 14.58 -14.83
C GLN A 71 1.21 14.66 -13.31
N ARG A 72 2.44 14.79 -12.83
CA ARG A 72 2.72 14.92 -11.38
C ARG A 72 2.09 16.16 -10.76
N ILE A 73 2.07 17.28 -11.48
CA ILE A 73 1.42 18.53 -11.01
C ILE A 73 -0.09 18.31 -10.88
N ILE A 74 -0.70 17.67 -11.87
CA ILE A 74 -2.14 17.37 -11.86
C ILE A 74 -2.46 16.41 -10.70
N GLU A 75 -1.72 15.31 -10.56
CA GLU A 75 -1.88 14.34 -9.47
C GLU A 75 -1.77 15.02 -8.10
N GLU A 76 -0.76 15.88 -7.89
CA GLU A 76 -0.57 16.59 -6.63
C GLU A 76 -1.69 17.59 -6.34
N LEU A 77 -2.23 18.25 -7.38
CA LEU A 77 -3.38 19.14 -7.22
C LEU A 77 -4.65 18.39 -6.84
N GLU A 78 -4.89 17.23 -7.45
CA GLU A 78 -6.03 16.36 -7.11
C GLU A 78 -5.92 15.84 -5.67
N ILE A 79 -4.70 15.46 -5.25
CA ILE A 79 -4.44 15.06 -3.87
C ILE A 79 -4.75 16.24 -2.91
N ALA A 80 -4.25 17.43 -3.22
CA ALA A 80 -4.50 18.60 -2.40
C ALA A 80 -6.01 18.91 -2.27
N GLN A 81 -6.77 18.76 -3.35
CA GLN A 81 -8.23 18.93 -3.32
C GLN A 81 -8.92 17.90 -2.42
N LYS A 82 -8.51 16.63 -2.49
CA LYS A 82 -9.02 15.55 -1.64
C LYS A 82 -8.69 15.81 -0.16
N GLU A 83 -7.45 16.19 0.14
CA GLU A 83 -7.01 16.49 1.51
C GLU A 83 -7.78 17.68 2.12
N LEU A 84 -7.97 18.76 1.35
CA LEU A 84 -8.74 19.92 1.80
C LEU A 84 -10.23 19.60 2.00
N ALA A 85 -10.80 18.74 1.14
CA ALA A 85 -12.19 18.29 1.31
C ALA A 85 -12.35 17.46 2.60
N ARG A 86 -11.39 16.59 2.90
CA ARG A 86 -11.38 15.77 4.13
C ARG A 86 -11.09 16.56 5.38
N ALA A 87 -10.24 17.59 5.31
CA ALA A 87 -9.96 18.44 6.46
C ALA A 87 -11.21 19.13 7.04
N LYS A 88 -12.31 19.19 6.27
CA LYS A 88 -13.61 19.68 6.71
C LYS A 88 -14.47 18.60 7.39
N GLN A 89 -14.08 17.34 7.29
CA GLN A 89 -14.79 16.22 7.91
C GLN A 89 -14.16 15.94 9.28
N GLU A 90 -14.99 15.58 10.25
CA GLU A 90 -14.50 15.19 11.59
C GLU A 90 -13.96 13.74 11.61
N CYS A 91 -14.25 12.95 10.57
CA CYS A 91 -13.83 11.57 10.45
C CYS A 91 -12.35 11.46 10.01
N ILE A 92 -11.67 10.46 10.55
CA ILE A 92 -10.28 10.08 10.21
C ILE A 92 -10.32 8.80 9.40
N SER A 93 -9.87 8.85 8.15
CA SER A 93 -9.75 7.65 7.32
C SER A 93 -8.47 6.91 7.67
N PHE A 94 -8.61 5.73 8.28
CA PHE A 94 -7.54 4.96 8.88
C PHE A 94 -7.38 3.61 8.22
N GLY A 95 -6.22 3.39 7.57
CA GLY A 95 -5.88 2.12 6.95
C GLY A 95 -5.39 1.10 7.98
N LEU A 96 -5.99 -0.09 7.98
CA LEU A 96 -5.72 -1.12 8.98
C LEU A 96 -5.71 -2.51 8.34
N PRO A 97 -4.53 -3.12 8.08
CA PRO A 97 -4.45 -4.47 7.52
C PRO A 97 -5.01 -5.52 8.50
N PRO A 98 -5.65 -6.60 8.01
CA PRO A 98 -6.38 -7.56 8.84
C PRO A 98 -5.58 -8.11 10.04
N ILE A 99 -4.36 -8.60 9.80
CA ILE A 99 -3.50 -9.18 10.87
C ILE A 99 -3.12 -8.10 11.90
N ILE A 100 -2.73 -6.91 11.42
CA ILE A 100 -2.37 -5.81 12.31
C ILE A 100 -3.62 -5.34 13.06
N GLY A 101 -4.77 -5.28 12.38
CA GLY A 101 -6.04 -4.89 12.96
C GLY A 101 -6.48 -5.80 14.09
N SER A 102 -6.50 -7.10 13.87
CA SER A 102 -6.93 -8.06 14.90
C SER A 102 -6.01 -8.06 16.12
N TRP A 103 -4.71 -7.79 15.95
CA TRP A 103 -3.75 -7.74 17.06
C TRP A 103 -3.72 -6.40 17.79
N TYR A 104 -3.61 -5.27 17.04
CA TYR A 104 -3.35 -3.95 17.63
C TYR A 104 -4.61 -3.19 17.99
N PHE A 105 -5.67 -3.26 17.16
CA PHE A 105 -6.83 -2.42 17.35
C PHE A 105 -7.52 -2.63 18.71
N PRO A 106 -7.72 -3.88 19.21
CA PRO A 106 -8.28 -4.10 20.54
C PRO A 106 -7.43 -3.50 21.66
N ARG A 107 -6.11 -3.45 21.51
CA ARG A 107 -5.18 -2.92 22.52
C ARG A 107 -5.21 -1.40 22.59
N PHE A 108 -5.44 -0.72 21.48
CA PHE A 108 -5.58 0.74 21.45
C PHE A 108 -7.00 1.23 21.73
N THR A 109 -8.00 0.38 21.60
CA THR A 109 -9.43 0.74 21.76
C THR A 109 -9.73 1.47 23.07
N PRO A 110 -9.19 1.09 24.26
CA PRO A 110 -9.46 1.84 25.49
C PRO A 110 -8.97 3.29 25.44
N ALA A 111 -7.77 3.52 24.90
CA ALA A 111 -7.22 4.87 24.74
C ALA A 111 -7.99 5.68 23.70
N LEU A 112 -8.43 5.04 22.60
CA LEU A 112 -9.25 5.68 21.57
C LEU A 112 -10.64 6.07 22.10
N LEU A 113 -11.26 5.24 22.94
CA LEU A 113 -12.54 5.54 23.61
C LEU A 113 -12.37 6.73 24.55
N GLN A 114 -11.34 6.72 25.40
CA GLN A 114 -11.06 7.82 26.33
C GLN A 114 -10.78 9.14 25.60
N ALA A 115 -10.14 9.08 24.43
CA ALA A 115 -9.88 10.24 23.61
C ALA A 115 -11.10 10.71 22.79
N GLY A 116 -12.20 9.96 22.76
CA GLY A 116 -13.39 10.24 21.93
C GLY A 116 -13.15 10.09 20.44
N LEU A 117 -12.13 9.30 20.04
CA LEU A 117 -11.73 9.15 18.63
C LEU A 117 -12.34 7.92 17.96
N LEU A 118 -12.78 6.92 18.71
CA LEU A 118 -13.21 5.65 18.13
C LEU A 118 -14.39 5.80 17.14
N ASN A 119 -15.35 6.65 17.45
CA ASN A 119 -16.51 6.94 16.59
C ASN A 119 -16.19 7.89 15.42
N GLN A 120 -14.97 8.43 15.37
CA GLN A 120 -14.48 9.27 14.29
C GLN A 120 -13.61 8.51 13.29
N LEU A 121 -13.33 7.22 13.56
CA LEU A 121 -12.52 6.39 12.67
C LEU A 121 -13.38 5.77 11.57
N GLU A 122 -12.98 6.05 10.33
CA GLU A 122 -13.42 5.31 9.15
C GLU A 122 -12.30 4.32 8.79
N VAL A 123 -12.48 3.06 9.21
CA VAL A 123 -11.46 2.03 9.01
C VAL A 123 -11.55 1.47 7.60
N VAL A 124 -10.42 1.48 6.89
CA VAL A 124 -10.25 0.90 5.56
C VAL A 124 -9.38 -0.35 5.70
N ASP A 125 -9.99 -1.51 5.45
CA ASP A 125 -9.35 -2.81 5.60
C ASP A 125 -8.86 -3.32 4.24
N HIS A 126 -7.54 -3.28 4.05
CA HIS A 126 -6.83 -3.80 2.87
C HIS A 126 -5.42 -4.25 3.24
N GLY A 127 -4.76 -4.99 2.35
CA GLY A 127 -3.34 -5.32 2.46
C GLY A 127 -2.45 -4.06 2.48
N SER A 128 -1.28 -4.14 3.12
CA SER A 128 -0.38 -3.00 3.31
C SER A 128 0.04 -2.33 1.99
N ALA A 129 0.16 -3.08 0.90
CA ALA A 129 0.51 -2.52 -0.42
C ALA A 129 -0.60 -1.60 -0.96
N SER A 130 -1.87 -2.03 -0.87
CA SER A 130 -3.03 -1.24 -1.29
C SER A 130 -3.21 -0.01 -0.40
N LEU A 131 -3.07 -0.15 0.93
CA LEU A 131 -3.15 0.98 1.87
C LEU A 131 -2.06 2.02 1.63
N LEU A 132 -0.84 1.58 1.29
CA LEU A 132 0.25 2.49 0.92
C LEU A 132 -0.10 3.32 -0.33
N GLN A 133 -0.73 2.70 -1.33
CA GLN A 133 -1.21 3.42 -2.51
C GLN A 133 -2.32 4.42 -2.17
N LEU A 134 -3.27 4.06 -1.30
CA LEU A 134 -4.34 4.95 -0.84
C LEU A 134 -3.77 6.16 -0.07
N LEU A 135 -2.75 5.94 0.78
CA LEU A 135 -2.02 7.03 1.44
C LEU A 135 -1.35 7.95 0.40
N ALA A 136 -0.65 7.38 -0.58
CA ALA A 136 0.01 8.16 -1.63
C ALA A 136 -0.97 9.02 -2.44
N LYS A 137 -2.19 8.52 -2.68
CA LYS A 137 -3.28 9.23 -3.38
C LYS A 137 -4.07 10.20 -2.50
N GLY A 138 -3.68 10.39 -1.22
CA GLY A 138 -4.40 11.25 -0.27
C GLY A 138 -5.77 10.71 0.11
N GLU A 139 -6.04 9.42 -0.08
CA GLU A 139 -7.32 8.76 0.22
C GLU A 139 -7.39 8.21 1.65
N LEU A 140 -6.28 8.18 2.37
CA LEU A 140 -6.18 7.89 3.79
C LEU A 140 -5.47 9.01 4.54
N ASP A 141 -5.81 9.20 5.80
CA ASP A 141 -5.15 10.12 6.70
C ASP A 141 -3.92 9.47 7.32
N LEU A 142 -4.10 8.27 7.84
CA LEU A 142 -3.11 7.47 8.53
C LEU A 142 -3.30 6.00 8.17
N ALA A 143 -2.24 5.20 8.29
CA ALA A 143 -2.36 3.75 8.21
C ALA A 143 -1.34 3.06 9.13
N LEU A 144 -1.71 1.90 9.66
CA LEU A 144 -0.73 0.91 10.06
C LEU A 144 -0.35 0.08 8.83
N LEU A 145 0.93 -0.13 8.62
CA LEU A 145 1.45 -0.85 7.45
C LEU A 145 2.44 -1.92 7.89
N GLY A 146 2.31 -3.12 7.32
CA GLY A 146 3.31 -4.16 7.44
C GLY A 146 4.36 -4.06 6.32
N SER A 147 5.60 -4.39 6.62
CA SER A 147 6.70 -4.47 5.64
C SER A 147 7.78 -5.45 6.10
N LEU A 148 8.68 -5.85 5.19
CA LEU A 148 9.87 -6.64 5.54
C LEU A 148 11.09 -5.77 5.84
N GLN A 149 11.03 -4.49 5.49
CA GLN A 149 12.07 -3.49 5.76
C GLN A 149 11.41 -2.17 6.12
N PRO A 150 12.04 -1.32 6.95
CA PRO A 150 11.52 -0.01 7.25
C PRO A 150 11.29 0.83 5.99
N PHE A 151 10.19 1.60 5.96
CA PHE A 151 9.93 2.52 4.86
C PHE A 151 10.97 3.64 4.82
N GLN A 152 11.55 3.89 3.63
CA GLN A 152 12.57 4.93 3.41
C GLN A 152 12.13 5.96 2.35
N GLN A 153 10.87 5.94 1.94
CA GLN A 153 10.35 6.81 0.89
C GLN A 153 10.20 8.25 1.40
N PRO A 154 10.78 9.27 0.72
CA PRO A 154 10.66 10.68 1.15
C PRO A 154 9.22 11.20 1.17
N SER A 155 8.34 10.60 0.37
CA SER A 155 6.91 10.94 0.31
C SER A 155 6.10 10.41 1.49
N LEU A 156 6.70 9.58 2.36
CA LEU A 156 6.04 8.92 3.47
C LEU A 156 6.70 9.32 4.79
N ARG A 157 5.90 9.83 5.73
CA ARG A 157 6.28 9.90 7.14
C ARG A 157 5.90 8.56 7.76
N ALA A 158 6.89 7.72 8.09
CA ALA A 158 6.66 6.43 8.71
C ALA A 158 7.47 6.29 10.01
N ARG A 159 6.87 5.66 11.01
CA ARG A 159 7.52 5.31 12.26
C ARG A 159 7.27 3.85 12.57
N VAL A 160 8.34 3.09 12.75
CA VAL A 160 8.24 1.70 13.22
C VAL A 160 7.71 1.70 14.64
N ILE A 161 6.61 0.98 14.88
CA ILE A 161 5.99 0.86 16.21
C ILE A 161 6.24 -0.51 16.83
N ASP A 162 6.39 -1.55 16.02
CA ASP A 162 6.71 -2.89 16.50
C ASP A 162 7.32 -3.76 15.39
N LYS A 163 7.84 -4.93 15.80
CA LYS A 163 8.37 -5.99 14.95
C LYS A 163 7.97 -7.35 15.51
N ALA A 164 7.61 -8.25 14.62
CA ALA A 164 7.25 -9.62 14.97
C ALA A 164 7.93 -10.60 14.03
N PRO A 165 8.36 -11.78 14.48
CA PRO A 165 8.94 -12.78 13.60
C PRO A 165 7.88 -13.38 12.67
N ILE A 166 8.32 -13.78 11.46
CA ILE A 166 7.52 -14.60 10.55
C ILE A 166 8.01 -16.04 10.72
N ARG A 167 7.09 -16.96 10.98
CA ARG A 167 7.38 -18.34 11.38
C ARG A 167 6.65 -19.35 10.51
N ILE A 168 7.08 -20.62 10.55
CA ILE A 168 6.33 -21.73 10.01
C ILE A 168 5.18 -22.05 10.95
N ILE A 169 3.95 -22.07 10.43
CA ILE A 169 2.73 -22.34 11.19
C ILE A 169 2.22 -23.73 10.85
N VAL A 170 2.01 -24.54 11.87
CA VAL A 170 1.56 -25.91 11.76
C VAL A 170 0.48 -26.22 12.80
N ALA A 171 -0.31 -27.27 12.58
CA ALA A 171 -1.20 -27.80 13.61
C ALA A 171 -0.38 -28.35 14.81
N LYS A 172 -0.93 -28.30 16.02
CA LYS A 172 -0.23 -28.73 17.27
C LYS A 172 0.27 -30.19 17.23
N ASP A 173 -0.43 -31.06 16.51
CA ASP A 173 -0.12 -32.47 16.35
C ASP A 173 0.57 -32.79 15.01
N HIS A 174 0.97 -31.77 14.25
CA HIS A 174 1.72 -31.95 13.01
C HIS A 174 3.14 -32.47 13.31
N PRO A 175 3.72 -33.37 12.45
CA PRO A 175 5.07 -33.93 12.67
C PRO A 175 6.16 -32.87 12.90
N LEU A 176 6.06 -31.70 12.26
CA LEU A 176 7.00 -30.61 12.46
C LEU A 176 6.88 -29.95 13.86
N ALA A 177 5.74 -30.06 14.54
CA ALA A 177 5.56 -29.49 15.88
C ALA A 177 6.50 -30.11 16.95
N ALA A 178 7.06 -31.28 16.68
CA ALA A 178 8.06 -31.93 17.54
C ALA A 178 9.44 -31.19 17.51
N PHE A 179 9.67 -30.31 16.56
CA PHE A 179 10.91 -29.53 16.45
C PHE A 179 10.77 -28.18 17.13
N GLU A 180 10.75 -28.16 18.46
CA GLU A 180 10.55 -26.92 19.26
C GLU A 180 11.63 -25.86 19.01
N ASP A 181 12.88 -26.27 18.72
CA ASP A 181 13.99 -25.38 18.36
C ASP A 181 13.86 -24.76 16.96
N GLY A 182 12.87 -25.22 16.18
CA GLY A 182 12.58 -24.74 14.85
C GLY A 182 12.92 -25.70 13.72
N VAL A 183 12.61 -25.28 12.50
CA VAL A 183 12.80 -26.07 11.27
C VAL A 183 13.46 -25.23 10.19
N SER A 184 14.21 -25.86 9.29
CA SER A 184 14.69 -25.16 8.10
C SER A 184 13.53 -24.98 7.11
N PHE A 185 13.60 -23.93 6.28
CA PHE A 185 12.59 -23.74 5.25
C PHE A 185 12.56 -24.89 4.24
N ALA A 186 13.72 -25.53 4.01
CA ALA A 186 13.83 -26.71 3.15
C ALA A 186 13.10 -27.95 3.74
N GLN A 187 13.14 -28.14 5.06
CA GLN A 187 12.34 -29.16 5.74
C GLN A 187 10.84 -28.87 5.64
N ALA A 188 10.45 -27.61 5.90
CA ALA A 188 9.06 -27.18 5.77
C ALA A 188 8.54 -27.35 4.32
N ALA A 189 9.39 -27.10 3.31
CA ALA A 189 9.03 -27.22 1.89
C ALA A 189 8.68 -28.65 1.42
N GLN A 190 8.89 -29.66 2.26
CA GLN A 190 8.44 -31.04 1.98
C GLN A 190 6.93 -31.21 2.17
N TYR A 191 6.29 -30.26 2.85
CA TYR A 191 4.84 -30.24 3.08
C TYR A 191 4.14 -29.23 2.17
N PRO A 192 2.85 -29.43 1.87
CA PRO A 192 2.08 -28.47 1.09
C PRO A 192 1.86 -27.17 1.89
N PHE A 193 1.95 -26.04 1.21
CA PHE A 193 1.71 -24.73 1.81
C PHE A 193 0.34 -24.18 1.45
N ILE A 194 -0.26 -23.49 2.41
CA ILE A 194 -1.38 -22.58 2.26
C ILE A 194 -0.83 -21.17 2.51
N THR A 195 -0.99 -20.27 1.56
CA THR A 195 -0.39 -18.93 1.63
C THR A 195 -1.45 -17.83 1.55
N LEU A 196 -1.11 -16.66 2.04
CA LEU A 196 -1.86 -15.46 1.72
C LEU A 196 -1.60 -15.04 0.27
N ASP A 197 -2.53 -14.27 -0.29
CA ASP A 197 -2.43 -13.71 -1.64
C ASP A 197 -1.24 -12.76 -1.79
N ASP A 198 -0.85 -12.49 -3.03
CA ASP A 198 0.36 -11.72 -3.38
C ASP A 198 0.32 -10.25 -2.91
N GLU A 199 -0.84 -9.73 -2.50
CA GLU A 199 -1.01 -8.40 -1.88
C GLU A 199 -0.47 -8.32 -0.45
N TYR A 200 -0.25 -9.48 0.20
CA TYR A 200 0.24 -9.54 1.57
C TYR A 200 1.77 -9.63 1.64
N ILE A 201 2.34 -8.96 2.62
CA ILE A 201 3.79 -8.98 2.90
C ILE A 201 4.29 -10.40 3.17
N HIS A 202 3.43 -11.25 3.74
CA HIS A 202 3.73 -12.66 4.01
C HIS A 202 4.03 -13.47 2.75
N ALA A 203 3.35 -13.17 1.64
CA ALA A 203 3.65 -13.80 0.35
C ALA A 203 5.06 -13.41 -0.16
N GLN A 204 5.46 -12.15 0.04
CA GLN A 204 6.82 -11.70 -0.30
C GLN A 204 7.86 -12.39 0.59
N ALA A 205 7.61 -12.47 1.91
CA ALA A 205 8.48 -13.19 2.85
C ALA A 205 8.64 -14.67 2.47
N PHE A 206 7.53 -15.33 2.11
CA PHE A 206 7.51 -16.71 1.65
C PHE A 206 8.37 -16.90 0.38
N CYS A 207 8.20 -16.03 -0.63
CA CYS A 207 8.99 -16.11 -1.87
C CYS A 207 10.48 -15.88 -1.60
N GLN A 208 10.84 -14.94 -0.70
CA GLN A 208 12.22 -14.70 -0.31
C GLN A 208 12.82 -15.89 0.43
N ALA A 209 12.10 -16.48 1.38
CA ALA A 209 12.56 -17.66 2.13
C ALA A 209 12.74 -18.87 1.20
N ALA A 210 11.81 -19.13 0.28
CA ALA A 210 11.92 -20.17 -0.72
C ALA A 210 13.13 -19.99 -1.65
N HIS A 211 13.39 -18.76 -2.07
CA HIS A 211 14.53 -18.42 -2.90
C HIS A 211 15.87 -18.64 -2.16
N LEU A 212 15.97 -18.16 -0.92
CA LEU A 212 17.17 -18.33 -0.09
C LEU A 212 17.45 -19.81 0.21
N ALA A 213 16.42 -20.59 0.51
CA ALA A 213 16.53 -22.03 0.74
C ALA A 213 16.72 -22.84 -0.55
N ARG A 214 16.64 -22.20 -1.74
CA ARG A 214 16.72 -22.82 -3.07
C ARG A 214 15.74 -23.97 -3.28
N VAL A 215 14.53 -23.83 -2.77
CA VAL A 215 13.45 -24.81 -2.88
C VAL A 215 12.24 -24.22 -3.63
N ARG A 216 11.38 -25.11 -4.12
CA ARG A 216 10.10 -24.75 -4.74
C ARG A 216 8.96 -25.42 -3.97
N PRO A 217 8.45 -24.80 -2.90
CA PRO A 217 7.37 -25.36 -2.12
C PRO A 217 6.11 -25.57 -2.96
N LYS A 218 5.36 -26.62 -2.67
CA LYS A 218 4.05 -26.86 -3.29
C LYS A 218 3.01 -26.00 -2.59
N ILE A 219 2.47 -24.98 -3.26
CA ILE A 219 1.33 -24.20 -2.79
C ILE A 219 0.05 -24.92 -3.23
N VAL A 220 -0.80 -25.30 -2.30
CA VAL A 220 -2.07 -26.00 -2.56
C VAL A 220 -3.28 -25.09 -2.52
N PHE A 221 -3.17 -23.95 -1.81
CA PHE A 221 -4.24 -22.96 -1.72
C PHE A 221 -3.68 -21.56 -1.43
N LYS A 222 -4.33 -20.54 -1.99
CA LYS A 222 -4.11 -19.12 -1.68
C LYS A 222 -5.41 -18.48 -1.23
N THR A 223 -5.36 -17.58 -0.27
CA THR A 223 -6.52 -16.85 0.25
C THR A 223 -6.13 -15.47 0.76
N SER A 224 -7.07 -14.52 0.72
CA SER A 224 -6.94 -13.22 1.40
C SER A 224 -7.42 -13.28 2.86
N ASP A 225 -8.11 -14.34 3.26
CA ASP A 225 -8.68 -14.50 4.60
C ASP A 225 -7.75 -15.30 5.52
N VAL A 226 -7.24 -14.62 6.55
CA VAL A 226 -6.33 -15.20 7.55
C VAL A 226 -7.03 -16.27 8.39
N GLN A 227 -8.33 -16.14 8.65
CA GLN A 227 -9.07 -17.11 9.44
C GLN A 227 -9.30 -18.41 8.66
N ILE A 228 -9.63 -18.31 7.37
CA ILE A 228 -9.69 -19.46 6.47
C ILE A 228 -8.35 -20.18 6.42
N LEU A 229 -7.24 -19.41 6.26
CA LEU A 229 -5.89 -19.97 6.24
C LEU A 229 -5.61 -20.74 7.54
N LYS A 230 -5.84 -20.14 8.71
CA LYS A 230 -5.63 -20.78 10.02
C LYS A 230 -6.46 -22.05 10.18
N ALA A 231 -7.73 -22.01 9.79
CA ALA A 231 -8.62 -23.17 9.85
C ALA A 231 -8.14 -24.32 8.96
N LEU A 232 -7.65 -24.03 7.76
CA LEU A 232 -7.11 -25.06 6.85
C LEU A 232 -5.82 -25.68 7.39
N VAL A 233 -4.95 -24.89 8.01
CA VAL A 233 -3.74 -25.40 8.67
C VAL A 233 -4.10 -26.27 9.88
N ALA A 234 -5.03 -25.84 10.73
CA ALA A 234 -5.52 -26.61 11.87
C ALA A 234 -6.17 -27.94 11.46
N ASN A 235 -6.79 -27.99 10.26
CA ASN A 235 -7.37 -29.19 9.68
C ASN A 235 -6.39 -30.02 8.81
N HIS A 236 -5.07 -29.85 8.97
CA HIS A 236 -4.01 -30.61 8.29
C HIS A 236 -4.05 -30.54 6.75
N SER A 237 -4.65 -29.48 6.18
CA SER A 237 -4.67 -29.30 4.71
C SER A 237 -3.34 -28.81 4.16
N GLY A 238 -2.43 -28.36 5.04
CA GLY A 238 -1.09 -27.89 4.73
C GLY A 238 -0.51 -27.10 5.91
N ILE A 239 0.64 -26.50 5.68
CA ILE A 239 1.32 -25.60 6.63
C ILE A 239 1.32 -24.16 6.08
N SER A 240 1.69 -23.17 6.88
CA SER A 240 1.77 -21.80 6.41
C SER A 240 3.02 -21.08 6.89
N PHE A 241 3.23 -19.86 6.39
CA PHE A 241 4.34 -18.98 6.76
C PHE A 241 3.79 -17.59 7.08
N LEU A 242 3.58 -17.32 8.37
CA LEU A 242 2.94 -16.10 8.88
C LEU A 242 3.69 -15.53 10.07
N THR A 243 3.41 -14.25 10.38
CA THR A 243 3.79 -13.69 11.67
C THR A 243 2.99 -14.37 12.80
N ASP A 244 3.62 -14.56 13.94
CA ASP A 244 2.98 -15.10 15.15
C ASP A 244 1.88 -14.19 15.70
N LEU A 245 1.86 -12.90 15.33
CA LEU A 245 0.75 -11.97 15.63
C LEU A 245 -0.61 -12.42 15.05
N ALA A 246 -0.59 -13.28 14.04
CA ALA A 246 -1.81 -13.82 13.44
C ALA A 246 -2.45 -14.94 14.28
N LEU A 247 -1.74 -15.46 15.29
CA LEU A 247 -2.17 -16.61 16.06
C LEU A 247 -2.79 -16.21 17.39
N ASP A 248 -3.80 -16.97 17.77
CA ASP A 248 -4.41 -16.95 19.10
C ASP A 248 -4.21 -18.31 19.79
N ASP A 249 -4.21 -18.34 21.12
CA ASP A 249 -4.00 -19.54 21.93
C ASP A 249 -5.00 -20.68 21.59
N ASN A 250 -6.18 -20.31 21.12
CA ASN A 250 -7.27 -21.24 20.79
C ASN A 250 -7.25 -21.77 19.36
N ASP A 251 -6.31 -21.31 18.52
CA ASP A 251 -6.25 -21.73 17.09
C ASP A 251 -5.86 -23.19 16.89
N GLY A 252 -5.30 -23.86 17.91
CA GLY A 252 -4.78 -25.21 17.76
C GLY A 252 -3.50 -25.27 16.89
N LEU A 253 -2.81 -24.17 16.75
CA LEU A 253 -1.63 -23.99 15.92
C LEU A 253 -0.36 -23.77 16.75
N VAL A 254 0.80 -24.03 16.15
CA VAL A 254 2.14 -23.78 16.69
C VAL A 254 2.95 -23.01 15.66
N ALA A 255 3.72 -22.03 16.13
CA ALA A 255 4.64 -21.22 15.34
C ALA A 255 6.09 -21.67 15.57
N LEU A 256 6.72 -22.21 14.54
CA LEU A 256 8.09 -22.74 14.58
C LEU A 256 9.06 -21.73 13.98
N PRO A 257 10.16 -21.37 14.67
CA PRO A 257 11.17 -20.50 14.11
C PRO A 257 11.91 -21.16 12.94
N LEU A 258 12.45 -20.36 12.02
CA LEU A 258 13.38 -20.87 11.01
C LEU A 258 14.76 -21.06 11.63
N THR A 259 15.42 -22.17 11.27
CA THR A 259 16.80 -22.46 11.69
C THR A 259 17.83 -22.07 10.63
N ASP A 260 17.41 -21.81 9.38
CA ASP A 260 18.24 -21.44 8.25
C ASP A 260 18.20 -19.93 8.00
N GLY A 261 19.32 -19.26 8.19
CA GLY A 261 19.49 -17.85 7.89
C GLY A 261 18.93 -16.90 8.95
N SER A 262 18.65 -15.67 8.55
CA SER A 262 18.01 -14.68 9.42
C SER A 262 16.49 -14.89 9.42
N GLN A 263 15.91 -14.93 10.61
CA GLN A 263 14.46 -14.93 10.80
C GLN A 263 13.87 -13.69 10.14
N PRO A 264 12.96 -13.80 9.15
CA PRO A 264 12.32 -12.62 8.57
C PRO A 264 11.41 -11.96 9.61
N GLU A 265 11.47 -10.62 9.65
CA GLU A 265 10.67 -9.81 10.55
C GLU A 265 9.50 -9.17 9.80
N PHE A 266 8.33 -9.23 10.40
CA PHE A 266 7.18 -8.43 10.02
C PHE A 266 7.25 -7.10 10.77
N ILE A 267 7.63 -6.04 10.07
CA ILE A 267 7.81 -4.70 10.65
C ILE A 267 6.48 -3.96 10.53
N ILE A 268 5.98 -3.46 11.64
CA ILE A 268 4.75 -2.68 11.70
C ILE A 268 5.09 -1.21 11.86
N SER A 269 4.60 -0.40 10.94
CA SER A 269 4.84 1.03 10.93
C SER A 269 3.55 1.81 10.92
N LEU A 270 3.47 2.86 11.72
CA LEU A 270 2.48 3.91 11.60
C LEU A 270 2.94 4.88 10.50
N ALA A 271 2.06 5.17 9.55
CA ALA A 271 2.42 5.94 8.35
C ALA A 271 1.37 6.99 8.00
N ALA A 272 1.85 8.08 7.43
CA ALA A 272 1.09 9.15 6.80
C ALA A 272 1.87 9.71 5.62
N ARG A 273 1.22 10.44 4.70
CA ARG A 273 1.91 11.18 3.65
C ARG A 273 2.80 12.29 4.26
N ALA A 274 4.06 12.40 3.83
CA ALA A 274 5.05 13.29 4.45
C ALA A 274 4.63 14.77 4.44
N ASN A 275 4.03 15.24 3.34
CA ASN A 275 3.65 16.63 3.14
C ASN A 275 2.24 16.96 3.65
N ARG A 276 1.55 15.99 4.28
CA ARG A 276 0.22 16.19 4.81
C ARG A 276 0.25 16.84 6.20
N LEU A 277 -0.50 17.90 6.38
CA LEU A 277 -0.81 18.46 7.70
C LEU A 277 -1.97 17.66 8.29
N LEU A 278 -1.67 16.87 9.31
CA LEU A 278 -2.69 16.09 10.03
C LEU A 278 -3.64 17.02 10.78
N THR A 279 -4.94 16.74 10.74
CA THR A 279 -5.92 17.43 11.59
C THR A 279 -5.62 17.20 13.09
N PRO A 280 -6.12 18.02 14.01
CA PRO A 280 -5.90 17.81 15.44
C PRO A 280 -6.28 16.42 15.93
N ASN A 281 -7.38 15.86 15.43
CA ASN A 281 -7.83 14.50 15.78
C ASN A 281 -6.88 13.43 15.18
N ALA A 282 -6.43 13.58 13.95
CA ALA A 282 -5.44 12.68 13.35
C ALA A 282 -4.07 12.75 14.06
N GLN A 283 -3.67 13.94 14.56
CA GLN A 283 -2.46 14.07 15.39
C GLN A 283 -2.61 13.36 16.73
N ARG A 284 -3.77 13.47 17.39
CA ARG A 284 -4.06 12.74 18.62
C ARG A 284 -4.06 11.22 18.38
N LEU A 285 -4.65 10.76 17.29
CA LEU A 285 -4.59 9.35 16.88
C LEU A 285 -3.15 8.90 16.67
N TRP A 286 -2.35 9.68 15.93
CA TRP A 286 -0.92 9.40 15.75
C TRP A 286 -0.21 9.23 17.09
N SER A 287 -0.40 10.14 18.03
CA SER A 287 0.25 10.10 19.35
C SER A 287 -0.16 8.88 20.19
N ILE A 288 -1.42 8.44 20.09
CA ILE A 288 -1.89 7.23 20.76
C ILE A 288 -1.23 5.98 20.16
N LEU A 289 -1.24 5.87 18.83
CA LEU A 289 -0.71 4.70 18.12
C LEU A 289 0.82 4.60 18.18
N GLU A 290 1.51 5.73 18.38
CA GLU A 290 2.97 5.81 18.52
C GLU A 290 3.46 5.32 19.88
N THR A 291 2.58 5.28 20.88
CA THR A 291 2.93 4.84 22.24
C THR A 291 3.19 3.33 22.22
N PRO A 292 4.38 2.88 22.71
CA PRO A 292 4.67 1.46 22.78
C PRO A 292 3.59 0.73 23.59
N LEU A 293 3.04 -0.32 23.02
CA LEU A 293 2.21 -1.24 23.80
C LEU A 293 3.15 -2.00 24.74
N TYR A 294 3.05 -1.76 26.04
CA TYR A 294 3.75 -2.59 27.01
C TYR A 294 3.30 -4.04 26.80
N LYS A 295 4.27 -4.91 26.51
CA LYS A 295 4.08 -6.37 26.40
C LYS A 295 3.72 -6.97 27.75
#